data_ce488a32a44ff252e723ee2ad2fc9584
#
_entry.id   ce488a32a44ff252e723ee2ad2fc9584
#
_cell.length_a   1.000
_cell.length_b   1.000
_cell.length_c   1.000
_cell.angle_alpha   90.00
_cell.angle_beta   90.00
_cell.angle_gamma   90.00
#
_symmetry.space_group_name_H-M   'P 1'
#
loop_
_entity.id
_entity.type
_entity.pdbx_description
1 polymer ?
#
loop_
_entity_poly.entity_id
_entity_poly.type
_entity_poly.pdbx_seq_one_letter_code
_entity_poly.pdbx_strand_id
1 'polypeptide(L)'
;MPHSSFPPHKRRPWLTAAAAVVLVVVLALALVVGIGGRGGSDGAASTCADVEFLGAAGSGQREVDAETDLIADDGVGSIVADTYRNLRDDLAEDATVNLRAVEYPARAVPQGADRQAWSEFLASVSEGADAAERLITDTIGECGEDATIVVAGYSQGAMAMHRALEALGQTGQIVAGVLIGDGDKMADDNVRGLPEYGTASSEGIAQVAKGVGIRSGATDALLPEEWASVIIDACADGDVVCAPDSLSLRSLDAHQSYDAEDWRVELLGLVSGEKEDKGGAGQ
;
A
#
# COMPACT_ATOMS: atom_id res chain seq x y z
N MET A 1 -78.75 -11.52 21.97
CA MET A 1 -77.63 -10.63 21.54
C MET A 1 -76.87 -10.18 22.77
N PRO A 2 -75.65 -10.64 23.04
CA PRO A 2 -74.88 -10.14 24.17
C PRO A 2 -73.89 -9.06 23.70
N HIS A 3 -73.88 -7.96 24.41
CA HIS A 3 -72.95 -6.84 24.27
C HIS A 3 -71.52 -7.26 24.74
N SER A 4 -70.54 -7.17 23.85
CA SER A 4 -69.12 -7.34 24.17
C SER A 4 -68.54 -6.00 24.57
N SER A 5 -68.12 -5.88 25.82
CA SER A 5 -67.44 -4.71 26.35
C SER A 5 -65.90 -4.91 26.26
N PHE A 6 -65.22 -4.07 25.53
CA PHE A 6 -63.72 -4.06 25.50
C PHE A 6 -63.17 -3.26 26.70
N PRO A 7 -62.10 -3.75 27.34
CA PRO A 7 -61.46 -3.02 28.42
C PRO A 7 -60.53 -1.89 27.89
N PRO A 8 -60.29 -0.81 28.68
CA PRO A 8 -59.50 0.32 28.23
C PRO A 8 -57.98 0.00 28.28
N HIS A 9 -57.28 0.33 27.20
CA HIS A 9 -55.83 0.20 27.09
C HIS A 9 -55.11 1.11 28.14
N LYS A 10 -54.40 0.48 29.08
CA LYS A 10 -53.43 1.16 29.97
C LYS A 10 -52.23 1.68 29.16
N ARG A 11 -52.08 2.98 29.04
CA ARG A 11 -50.92 3.62 28.45
C ARG A 11 -49.69 3.31 29.30
N ARG A 12 -48.61 2.76 28.68
CA ARG A 12 -47.35 2.41 29.33
C ARG A 12 -46.51 3.67 29.51
N PRO A 13 -46.11 4.08 30.73
CA PRO A 13 -45.40 5.34 31.00
C PRO A 13 -43.89 5.33 30.61
N TRP A 14 -43.38 4.22 30.10
CA TRP A 14 -41.96 4.08 29.77
C TRP A 14 -41.53 4.64 28.40
N LEU A 15 -42.49 4.91 27.50
CA LEU A 15 -42.20 5.52 26.18
C LEU A 15 -41.83 7.01 26.28
N THR A 16 -42.24 7.70 27.37
CA THR A 16 -41.92 9.11 27.58
C THR A 16 -40.52 9.31 28.19
N ALA A 17 -39.97 8.31 28.90
CA ALA A 17 -38.64 8.38 29.49
C ALA A 17 -37.54 8.15 28.41
N ALA A 18 -37.80 7.28 27.44
CA ALA A 18 -36.84 7.02 26.34
C ALA A 18 -36.66 8.24 25.42
N ALA A 19 -37.72 8.99 25.14
CA ALA A 19 -37.66 10.19 24.31
C ALA A 19 -36.84 11.32 24.98
N ALA A 20 -36.94 11.45 26.30
CA ALA A 20 -36.19 12.47 27.05
C ALA A 20 -34.68 12.20 27.11
N VAL A 21 -34.27 10.91 27.20
CA VAL A 21 -32.85 10.54 27.24
C VAL A 21 -32.18 10.74 25.85
N VAL A 22 -32.89 10.44 24.77
CA VAL A 22 -32.38 10.67 23.41
C VAL A 22 -32.21 12.16 23.13
N LEU A 23 -33.12 13.00 23.58
CA LEU A 23 -33.01 14.47 23.42
C LEU A 23 -31.83 15.07 24.19
N VAL A 24 -31.54 14.58 25.40
CA VAL A 24 -30.40 15.02 26.19
C VAL A 24 -29.06 14.61 25.57
N VAL A 25 -28.98 13.40 24.99
CA VAL A 25 -27.75 12.93 24.31
C VAL A 25 -27.50 13.71 23.01
N VAL A 26 -28.55 14.03 22.25
CA VAL A 26 -28.40 14.82 21.01
C VAL A 26 -28.04 16.29 21.34
N LEU A 27 -28.58 16.87 22.41
CA LEU A 27 -28.19 18.21 22.86
C LEU A 27 -26.76 18.25 23.44
N ALA A 28 -26.31 17.20 24.14
CA ALA A 28 -24.94 17.11 24.62
C ALA A 28 -23.93 17.00 23.49
N LEU A 29 -24.23 16.20 22.42
CA LEU A 29 -23.41 16.10 21.21
C LEU A 29 -23.38 17.42 20.43
N ALA A 30 -24.49 18.14 20.33
CA ALA A 30 -24.52 19.45 19.66
C ALA A 30 -23.73 20.54 20.44
N LEU A 31 -23.63 20.43 21.77
CA LEU A 31 -22.82 21.34 22.60
C LEU A 31 -21.32 21.05 22.49
N VAL A 32 -20.92 19.79 22.29
CA VAL A 32 -19.51 19.42 22.06
C VAL A 32 -19.03 19.87 20.67
N VAL A 33 -19.89 19.82 19.65
CA VAL A 33 -19.56 20.30 18.29
C VAL A 33 -19.63 21.85 18.20
N GLY A 34 -20.37 22.53 19.09
CA GLY A 34 -20.53 23.99 19.07
C GLY A 34 -19.47 24.79 19.82
N ILE A 35 -18.55 24.13 20.57
CA ILE A 35 -17.44 24.78 21.30
C ILE A 35 -16.10 24.64 20.55
N GLY A 36 -16.09 24.05 19.33
CA GLY A 36 -14.97 24.10 18.41
C GLY A 36 -14.72 25.54 17.96
N GLY A 37 -13.94 26.25 18.76
CA GLY A 37 -13.69 27.68 18.66
C GLY A 37 -13.08 28.08 17.32
N ARG A 38 -13.42 29.27 16.87
CA ARG A 38 -12.53 30.11 16.09
C ARG A 38 -11.24 30.35 16.89
N GLY A 39 -10.33 29.36 16.84
CA GLY A 39 -8.94 29.47 17.21
C GLY A 39 -8.17 29.75 15.94
N GLY A 40 -7.37 30.80 15.93
CA GLY A 40 -6.49 31.17 14.84
C GLY A 40 -5.59 30.01 14.45
N SER A 41 -5.16 29.99 13.20
CA SER A 41 -4.11 29.17 12.66
C SER A 41 -2.76 29.53 13.33
N ASP A 42 -2.59 29.16 14.58
CA ASP A 42 -1.28 28.93 15.14
C ASP A 42 -0.86 27.56 14.64
N GLY A 43 0.18 27.51 13.80
CA GLY A 43 0.68 26.31 13.16
C GLY A 43 0.88 25.20 14.19
N ALA A 44 -0.05 24.26 14.24
CA ALA A 44 0.26 22.94 14.76
C ALA A 44 1.44 22.45 13.91
N ALA A 45 2.59 22.23 14.54
CA ALA A 45 3.71 21.61 13.87
C ALA A 45 3.16 20.37 13.17
N SER A 46 3.37 20.27 11.87
CA SER A 46 3.01 19.09 11.09
C SER A 46 3.55 17.87 11.83
N THR A 47 2.70 16.88 12.10
CA THR A 47 3.15 15.61 12.69
C THR A 47 3.85 14.75 11.65
N CYS A 48 3.95 15.24 10.41
CA CYS A 48 4.56 14.55 9.28
C CYS A 48 6.06 14.80 9.21
N ALA A 49 6.78 13.78 8.81
CA ALA A 49 8.19 13.85 8.49
C ALA A 49 8.41 14.59 7.14
N ASP A 50 9.65 14.95 6.84
CA ASP A 50 10.01 15.51 5.54
C ASP A 50 9.75 14.50 4.42
N VAL A 51 9.87 13.20 4.72
CA VAL A 51 9.51 12.09 3.83
C VAL A 51 8.67 11.06 4.58
N GLU A 52 7.51 10.73 4.05
CA GLU A 52 6.67 9.62 4.50
C GLU A 52 6.94 8.38 3.63
N PHE A 53 7.59 7.36 4.19
CA PHE A 53 7.88 6.11 3.51
C PHE A 53 6.80 5.08 3.82
N LEU A 54 6.05 4.65 2.79
CA LEU A 54 4.94 3.70 2.92
C LEU A 54 5.38 2.34 2.38
N GLY A 55 5.48 1.33 3.25
CA GLY A 55 6.03 0.03 2.91
C GLY A 55 5.00 -1.10 2.95
N ALA A 56 5.00 -1.99 1.95
CA ALA A 56 4.16 -3.18 1.86
C ALA A 56 5.00 -4.46 1.86
N ALA A 57 4.81 -5.31 2.86
CA ALA A 57 5.57 -6.54 3.08
C ALA A 57 5.26 -7.62 2.03
N GLY A 58 6.20 -8.51 1.77
CA GLY A 58 5.96 -9.72 1.00
C GLY A 58 5.18 -10.81 1.75
N SER A 59 4.89 -11.89 1.05
CA SER A 59 4.15 -13.05 1.58
C SER A 59 4.81 -13.64 2.82
N GLY A 60 4.05 -13.78 3.91
CA GLY A 60 4.51 -14.37 5.19
C GLY A 60 5.40 -13.42 6.02
N GLN A 61 5.70 -12.21 5.56
CA GLN A 61 6.61 -11.29 6.27
C GLN A 61 5.93 -10.44 7.35
N ARG A 62 4.62 -10.63 7.57
CA ARG A 62 3.86 -9.98 8.65
C ARG A 62 3.38 -10.98 9.72
N GLU A 63 3.97 -12.16 9.76
CA GLU A 63 3.68 -13.11 10.82
C GLU A 63 4.23 -12.60 12.15
N VAL A 64 3.40 -12.72 13.20
CA VAL A 64 3.79 -12.36 14.57
C VAL A 64 4.72 -13.44 15.10
N ASP A 65 5.88 -13.04 15.56
CA ASP A 65 6.80 -13.96 16.22
C ASP A 65 6.21 -14.46 17.54
N ALA A 66 6.10 -15.77 17.70
CA ALA A 66 5.41 -16.39 18.83
C ALA A 66 6.13 -16.23 20.18
N GLU A 67 7.43 -15.85 20.17
CA GLU A 67 8.23 -15.67 21.39
C GLU A 67 8.23 -14.21 21.87
N THR A 68 8.20 -13.25 20.90
CA THR A 68 8.32 -11.82 21.18
C THR A 68 7.01 -11.06 21.07
N ASP A 69 5.98 -11.65 20.44
CA ASP A 69 4.71 -11.00 20.10
C ASP A 69 4.89 -9.75 19.21
N LEU A 70 5.97 -9.72 18.42
CA LEU A 70 6.31 -8.63 17.51
C LEU A 70 6.29 -9.09 16.05
N ILE A 71 6.06 -8.14 15.14
CA ILE A 71 6.26 -8.32 13.71
C ILE A 71 7.65 -7.79 13.37
N ALA A 72 8.45 -8.58 12.65
CA ALA A 72 9.78 -8.17 12.25
C ALA A 72 9.76 -7.00 11.26
N ASP A 73 10.87 -6.25 11.20
CA ASP A 73 11.11 -5.18 10.24
C ASP A 73 9.96 -4.15 10.17
N ASP A 74 9.43 -3.77 11.33
CA ASP A 74 8.32 -2.82 11.47
C ASP A 74 7.09 -3.19 10.62
N GLY A 75 6.98 -4.47 10.22
CA GLY A 75 5.87 -5.02 9.44
C GLY A 75 5.93 -4.71 7.94
N VAL A 76 7.04 -4.23 7.41
CA VAL A 76 7.22 -3.99 5.97
C VAL A 76 8.03 -5.07 5.27
N GLY A 77 8.63 -6.01 6.03
CA GLY A 77 9.53 -7.05 5.52
C GLY A 77 10.94 -6.55 5.22
N SER A 78 11.92 -7.48 5.20
CA SER A 78 13.35 -7.15 5.25
C SER A 78 13.82 -6.25 4.11
N ILE A 79 13.52 -6.60 2.85
CA ILE A 79 14.02 -5.84 1.68
C ILE A 79 13.42 -4.44 1.60
N VAL A 80 12.16 -4.27 1.99
CA VAL A 80 11.50 -2.95 2.06
C VAL A 80 12.06 -2.14 3.23
N ALA A 81 12.35 -2.78 4.37
CA ALA A 81 13.00 -2.14 5.51
C ALA A 81 14.44 -1.70 5.18
N ASP A 82 15.19 -2.50 4.40
CA ASP A 82 16.54 -2.13 3.93
C ASP A 82 16.45 -0.94 2.95
N THR A 83 15.47 -0.93 2.04
CA THR A 83 15.21 0.22 1.16
C THR A 83 14.94 1.49 1.97
N TYR A 84 14.10 1.41 3.00
CA TYR A 84 13.83 2.52 3.91
C TYR A 84 15.10 3.00 4.63
N ARG A 85 15.90 2.07 5.17
CA ARG A 85 17.13 2.40 5.89
C ARG A 85 18.13 3.11 4.97
N ASN A 86 18.33 2.59 3.75
CA ASN A 86 19.19 3.18 2.75
C ASN A 86 18.76 4.61 2.42
N LEU A 87 17.47 4.82 2.11
CA LEU A 87 16.97 6.16 1.82
C LEU A 87 17.16 7.12 3.00
N ARG A 88 16.82 6.70 4.21
CA ARG A 88 16.99 7.52 5.42
C ARG A 88 18.44 7.90 5.67
N ASP A 89 19.37 6.96 5.45
CA ASP A 89 20.80 7.17 5.72
C ASP A 89 21.48 8.04 4.63
N ASP A 90 20.87 8.16 3.44
CA ASP A 90 21.37 8.95 2.31
C ASP A 90 20.80 10.37 2.26
N LEU A 91 19.67 10.62 2.89
CA LEU A 91 19.10 11.95 2.99
C LEU A 91 19.95 12.85 3.91
N ALA A 92 19.74 14.18 3.84
CA ALA A 92 20.45 15.14 4.68
C ALA A 92 20.29 14.80 6.18
N GLU A 93 21.35 15.07 6.99
CA GLU A 93 21.39 14.74 8.42
C GLU A 93 20.19 15.28 9.23
N ASP A 94 19.61 16.38 8.79
CA ASP A 94 18.45 17.03 9.40
C ASP A 94 17.12 16.61 8.80
N ALA A 95 17.12 15.81 7.73
CA ALA A 95 15.88 15.29 7.13
C ALA A 95 15.27 14.17 7.99
N THR A 96 13.97 14.25 8.18
CA THR A 96 13.22 13.23 8.90
C THR A 96 12.52 12.30 7.92
N VAL A 97 12.58 11.00 8.18
CA VAL A 97 11.86 9.99 7.39
C VAL A 97 11.01 9.14 8.33
N ASN A 98 9.72 9.12 8.09
CA ASN A 98 8.78 8.30 8.85
C ASN A 98 8.43 7.03 8.07
N LEU A 99 8.47 5.87 8.73
CA LEU A 99 8.08 4.57 8.15
C LEU A 99 6.66 4.23 8.56
N ARG A 100 5.79 3.97 7.58
CA ARG A 100 4.43 3.47 7.78
C ARG A 100 4.23 2.15 7.03
N ALA A 101 3.83 1.10 7.75
CA ALA A 101 3.54 -0.19 7.15
C ALA A 101 2.11 -0.24 6.59
N VAL A 102 1.94 -0.80 5.40
CA VAL A 102 0.62 -1.20 4.89
C VAL A 102 0.12 -2.37 5.74
N GLU A 103 -0.96 -2.16 6.47
CA GLU A 103 -1.52 -3.14 7.38
C GLU A 103 -2.50 -4.07 6.65
N TYR A 104 -2.02 -5.27 6.31
CA TYR A 104 -2.80 -6.33 5.66
C TYR A 104 -2.26 -7.72 6.07
N PRO A 105 -2.99 -8.82 5.78
CA PRO A 105 -2.59 -10.14 6.26
C PRO A 105 -1.24 -10.65 5.74
N ALA A 106 -0.79 -10.21 4.55
CA ALA A 106 0.45 -10.66 3.89
C ALA A 106 0.62 -12.18 3.93
N ARG A 107 -0.44 -12.93 3.60
CA ARG A 107 -0.49 -14.39 3.76
C ARG A 107 0.63 -15.07 3.03
N ALA A 108 1.22 -16.09 3.67
CA ALA A 108 2.25 -16.93 3.06
C ALA A 108 1.72 -17.58 1.77
N VAL A 109 2.62 -17.79 0.79
CA VAL A 109 2.29 -18.49 -0.47
C VAL A 109 1.84 -19.92 -0.14
N PRO A 110 0.64 -20.33 -0.60
CA PRO A 110 0.14 -21.67 -0.32
C PRO A 110 1.03 -22.78 -0.90
N GLN A 111 1.25 -23.82 -0.13
CA GLN A 111 1.93 -25.00 -0.59
C GLN A 111 0.93 -25.96 -1.27
N GLY A 112 1.18 -26.31 -2.55
CA GLY A 112 0.35 -27.24 -3.30
C GLY A 112 -0.92 -26.66 -3.91
N ALA A 113 -1.95 -27.48 -4.14
CA ALA A 113 -3.13 -27.15 -4.94
C ALA A 113 -4.41 -26.91 -4.13
N ASP A 114 -4.30 -26.51 -2.87
CA ASP A 114 -5.46 -26.17 -2.04
C ASP A 114 -6.11 -24.88 -2.53
N ARG A 115 -7.31 -25.04 -3.09
CA ARG A 115 -8.06 -23.89 -3.69
C ARG A 115 -8.49 -22.86 -2.66
N GLN A 116 -8.75 -23.28 -1.41
CA GLN A 116 -9.16 -22.36 -0.37
C GLN A 116 -7.96 -21.50 0.04
N ALA A 117 -6.79 -22.10 0.29
CA ALA A 117 -5.57 -21.40 0.63
C ALA A 117 -5.18 -20.39 -0.48
N TRP A 118 -5.26 -20.77 -1.75
CA TRP A 118 -5.03 -19.86 -2.87
C TRP A 118 -6.07 -18.73 -2.94
N SER A 119 -7.34 -19.01 -2.65
CA SER A 119 -8.37 -17.95 -2.59
C SER A 119 -8.09 -16.96 -1.45
N GLU A 120 -7.65 -17.44 -0.30
CA GLU A 120 -7.28 -16.60 0.85
C GLU A 120 -6.01 -15.79 0.57
N PHE A 121 -5.04 -16.35 -0.16
CA PHE A 121 -3.85 -15.65 -0.62
C PHE A 121 -4.22 -14.50 -1.56
N LEU A 122 -5.04 -14.76 -2.58
CA LEU A 122 -5.50 -13.73 -3.53
C LEU A 122 -6.37 -12.65 -2.84
N ALA A 123 -7.18 -13.04 -1.85
CA ALA A 123 -7.93 -12.09 -1.04
C ALA A 123 -6.98 -11.18 -0.24
N SER A 124 -5.90 -11.73 0.31
CA SER A 124 -4.87 -10.97 1.03
C SER A 124 -4.19 -9.91 0.14
N VAL A 125 -3.95 -10.21 -1.16
CA VAL A 125 -3.44 -9.20 -2.12
C VAL A 125 -4.44 -8.04 -2.27
N SER A 126 -5.72 -8.36 -2.43
CA SER A 126 -6.76 -7.33 -2.59
C SER A 126 -6.95 -6.50 -1.31
N GLU A 127 -6.94 -7.15 -0.13
CA GLU A 127 -6.96 -6.45 1.17
C GLU A 127 -5.74 -5.53 1.33
N GLY A 128 -4.56 -5.97 0.83
CA GLY A 128 -3.34 -5.18 0.79
C GLY A 128 -3.46 -3.96 -0.11
N ALA A 129 -4.07 -4.11 -1.29
CA ALA A 129 -4.31 -3.00 -2.21
C ALA A 129 -5.23 -1.94 -1.58
N ASP A 130 -6.36 -2.37 -1.02
CA ASP A 130 -7.29 -1.47 -0.31
C ASP A 130 -6.61 -0.78 0.90
N ALA A 131 -5.72 -1.48 1.61
CA ALA A 131 -4.99 -0.92 2.73
C ALA A 131 -3.92 0.08 2.29
N ALA A 132 -3.20 -0.18 1.19
CA ALA A 132 -2.22 0.74 0.61
C ALA A 132 -2.89 2.01 0.09
N GLU A 133 -4.01 1.90 -0.64
CA GLU A 133 -4.80 3.03 -1.12
C GLU A 133 -5.25 3.92 0.04
N ARG A 134 -5.80 3.32 1.11
CA ARG A 134 -6.20 4.07 2.31
C ARG A 134 -5.01 4.75 2.97
N LEU A 135 -3.90 4.04 3.19
CA LEU A 135 -2.72 4.59 3.84
C LEU A 135 -2.16 5.79 3.07
N ILE A 136 -2.06 5.70 1.74
CA ILE A 136 -1.63 6.81 0.87
C ILE A 136 -2.59 7.99 1.02
N THR A 137 -3.90 7.75 0.89
CA THR A 137 -4.93 8.79 0.97
C THR A 137 -4.94 9.47 2.34
N ASP A 138 -4.86 8.69 3.42
CA ASP A 138 -4.83 9.20 4.79
C ASP A 138 -3.55 10.02 5.04
N THR A 139 -2.38 9.55 4.54
CA THR A 139 -1.12 10.28 4.65
C THR A 139 -1.19 11.62 3.91
N ILE A 140 -1.76 11.66 2.70
CA ILE A 140 -1.99 12.92 1.97
C ILE A 140 -2.93 13.84 2.76
N GLY A 141 -4.01 13.28 3.32
CA GLY A 141 -4.96 14.03 4.13
C GLY A 141 -4.36 14.61 5.42
N GLU A 142 -3.45 13.88 6.06
CA GLU A 142 -2.75 14.29 7.28
C GLU A 142 -1.64 15.30 7.01
N CYS A 143 -0.85 15.09 5.95
CA CYS A 143 0.37 15.85 5.65
C CYS A 143 0.14 17.01 4.68
N GLY A 144 -0.96 17.00 3.93
CA GLY A 144 -1.35 18.08 3.03
C GLY A 144 -0.72 17.98 1.63
N GLU A 145 -0.86 19.08 0.88
CA GLU A 145 -0.44 19.13 -0.54
C GLU A 145 1.08 19.07 -0.72
N ASP A 146 1.84 19.45 0.29
CA ASP A 146 3.31 19.48 0.27
C ASP A 146 3.93 18.16 0.78
N ALA A 147 3.11 17.11 1.03
CA ALA A 147 3.62 15.82 1.48
C ALA A 147 4.58 15.20 0.44
N THR A 148 5.73 14.73 0.90
CA THR A 148 6.66 13.94 0.10
C THR A 148 6.50 12.47 0.48
N ILE A 149 5.93 11.68 -0.41
CA ILE A 149 5.63 10.27 -0.16
C ILE A 149 6.51 9.39 -1.05
N VAL A 150 7.13 8.38 -0.42
CA VAL A 150 7.84 7.29 -1.09
C VAL A 150 7.09 6.01 -0.82
N VAL A 151 6.85 5.21 -1.86
CA VAL A 151 6.15 3.91 -1.74
C VAL A 151 7.09 2.76 -2.08
N ALA A 152 7.00 1.66 -1.35
CA ALA A 152 7.75 0.46 -1.66
C ALA A 152 6.92 -0.80 -1.37
N GLY A 153 7.08 -1.82 -2.20
CA GLY A 153 6.45 -3.11 -1.99
C GLY A 153 7.32 -4.25 -2.51
N TYR A 154 7.25 -5.41 -1.84
CA TYR A 154 7.95 -6.62 -2.27
C TYR A 154 6.97 -7.75 -2.52
N SER A 155 7.10 -8.44 -3.68
CA SER A 155 6.32 -9.65 -4.00
C SER A 155 4.80 -9.37 -3.87
N GLN A 156 4.09 -10.02 -2.95
CA GLN A 156 2.68 -9.75 -2.66
C GLN A 156 2.43 -8.28 -2.27
N GLY A 157 3.37 -7.64 -1.56
CA GLY A 157 3.31 -6.22 -1.23
C GLY A 157 3.50 -5.32 -2.45
N ALA A 158 4.32 -5.73 -3.44
CA ALA A 158 4.43 -5.03 -4.72
C ALA A 158 3.12 -5.11 -5.52
N MET A 159 2.49 -6.30 -5.60
CA MET A 159 1.16 -6.45 -6.21
C MET A 159 0.11 -5.54 -5.54
N ALA A 160 0.11 -5.48 -4.20
CA ALA A 160 -0.81 -4.64 -3.45
C ALA A 160 -0.59 -3.15 -3.76
N MET A 161 0.67 -2.70 -3.76
CA MET A 161 1.03 -1.32 -4.07
C MET A 161 0.73 -0.96 -5.53
N HIS A 162 1.03 -1.85 -6.48
CA HIS A 162 0.70 -1.68 -7.90
C HIS A 162 -0.79 -1.39 -8.09
N ARG A 163 -1.67 -2.22 -7.51
CA ARG A 163 -3.12 -2.04 -7.60
C ARG A 163 -3.60 -0.75 -6.95
N ALA A 164 -2.99 -0.36 -5.82
CA ALA A 164 -3.29 0.91 -5.17
C ALA A 164 -2.91 2.11 -6.05
N LEU A 165 -1.73 2.08 -6.68
CA LEU A 165 -1.27 3.12 -7.61
C LEU A 165 -2.16 3.22 -8.85
N GLU A 166 -2.63 2.08 -9.39
CA GLU A 166 -3.58 2.05 -10.49
C GLU A 166 -4.92 2.71 -10.09
N ALA A 167 -5.45 2.35 -8.93
CA ALA A 167 -6.74 2.85 -8.45
C ALA A 167 -6.72 4.34 -8.11
N LEU A 168 -5.65 4.83 -7.51
CA LEU A 168 -5.49 6.23 -7.13
C LEU A 168 -5.25 7.15 -8.33
N GLY A 169 -4.61 6.63 -9.39
CA GLY A 169 -4.06 7.50 -10.43
C GLY A 169 -2.97 8.42 -9.87
N GLN A 170 -2.61 9.45 -10.65
CA GLN A 170 -1.55 10.36 -10.23
C GLN A 170 -1.93 11.17 -8.99
N THR A 171 -1.03 11.14 -8.01
CA THR A 171 -1.01 12.11 -6.91
C THR A 171 0.37 12.80 -6.93
N GLY A 172 0.40 14.13 -6.90
CA GLY A 172 1.67 14.88 -6.92
C GLY A 172 2.54 14.65 -5.68
N GLN A 173 1.99 14.03 -4.64
CA GLN A 173 2.66 13.75 -3.38
C GLN A 173 3.56 12.51 -3.42
N ILE A 174 3.25 11.52 -4.27
CA ILE A 174 4.14 10.37 -4.48
C ILE A 174 5.24 10.79 -5.44
N VAL A 175 6.43 11.00 -4.90
CA VAL A 175 7.61 11.50 -5.65
C VAL A 175 8.52 10.39 -6.11
N ALA A 176 8.48 9.24 -5.46
CA ALA A 176 9.30 8.08 -5.78
C ALA A 176 8.64 6.78 -5.27
N GLY A 177 8.99 5.66 -5.88
CA GLY A 177 8.61 4.34 -5.38
C GLY A 177 9.37 3.22 -6.05
N VAL A 178 9.29 2.02 -5.44
CA VAL A 178 9.87 0.80 -6.00
C VAL A 178 8.93 -0.39 -5.81
N LEU A 179 8.63 -1.08 -6.90
CA LEU A 179 7.90 -2.35 -6.94
C LEU A 179 8.92 -3.48 -7.16
N ILE A 180 9.14 -4.30 -6.13
CA ILE A 180 10.19 -5.31 -6.09
C ILE A 180 9.56 -6.69 -6.33
N GLY A 181 9.91 -7.34 -7.45
CA GLY A 181 9.38 -8.66 -7.79
C GLY A 181 7.85 -8.67 -7.92
N ASP A 182 7.28 -7.70 -8.64
CA ASP A 182 5.84 -7.49 -8.75
C ASP A 182 5.14 -8.57 -9.60
N GLY A 183 4.25 -9.32 -8.98
CA GLY A 183 3.45 -10.35 -9.65
C GLY A 183 2.33 -9.82 -10.55
N ASP A 184 1.93 -8.57 -10.41
CA ASP A 184 0.94 -7.91 -11.26
C ASP A 184 1.55 -7.14 -12.44
N LYS A 185 2.89 -7.07 -12.51
CA LYS A 185 3.62 -6.42 -13.60
C LYS A 185 3.03 -6.74 -14.96
N MET A 186 2.86 -5.73 -15.78
CA MET A 186 2.46 -5.84 -17.18
C MET A 186 3.66 -5.64 -18.10
N ALA A 187 3.64 -6.31 -19.27
CA ALA A 187 4.63 -6.04 -20.30
C ALA A 187 4.53 -4.58 -20.75
N ASP A 188 5.67 -3.91 -20.86
CA ASP A 188 5.76 -2.51 -21.27
C ASP A 188 4.92 -1.56 -20.37
N ASP A 189 4.82 -1.86 -19.08
CA ASP A 189 4.11 -1.01 -18.11
C ASP A 189 4.77 0.37 -17.98
N ASN A 190 3.99 1.34 -17.53
CA ASN A 190 4.44 2.71 -17.32
C ASN A 190 5.18 2.84 -15.97
N VAL A 191 6.31 2.15 -15.89
CA VAL A 191 7.25 2.16 -14.76
C VAL A 191 8.68 2.27 -15.29
N ARG A 192 9.60 2.68 -14.44
CA ARG A 192 11.01 2.81 -14.77
C ARG A 192 11.74 1.50 -14.47
N GLY A 193 12.11 0.74 -15.50
CA GLY A 193 12.94 -0.45 -15.34
C GLY A 193 14.36 -0.11 -14.93
N LEU A 194 15.00 -0.98 -14.15
CA LEU A 194 16.42 -0.89 -13.84
C LEU A 194 17.24 -1.52 -14.99
N PRO A 195 18.29 -0.83 -15.48
CA PRO A 195 19.07 -1.32 -16.62
C PRO A 195 19.68 -2.71 -16.43
N GLU A 196 20.02 -3.07 -15.20
CA GLU A 196 20.61 -4.36 -14.82
C GLU A 196 19.65 -5.53 -14.84
N TYR A 197 18.33 -5.29 -14.80
CA TYR A 197 17.36 -6.36 -14.72
C TYR A 197 16.75 -6.78 -16.06
N GLY A 198 16.68 -5.93 -17.05
CA GLY A 198 16.35 -6.26 -18.43
C GLY A 198 14.98 -6.88 -18.73
N THR A 199 14.01 -6.79 -17.81
CA THR A 199 12.73 -7.51 -17.86
C THR A 199 11.53 -6.67 -18.28
N ALA A 200 11.73 -5.52 -18.93
CA ALA A 200 10.65 -4.57 -19.28
C ALA A 200 9.46 -5.23 -20.03
N SER A 201 9.72 -6.21 -20.90
CA SER A 201 8.69 -6.89 -21.70
C SER A 201 8.08 -8.15 -21.04
N SER A 202 8.46 -8.48 -19.80
CA SER A 202 7.89 -9.63 -19.10
C SER A 202 6.56 -9.28 -18.42
N GLU A 203 5.68 -10.30 -18.29
CA GLU A 203 4.45 -10.21 -17.52
C GLU A 203 4.61 -10.96 -16.21
N GLY A 204 4.08 -10.39 -15.12
CA GLY A 204 4.06 -11.03 -13.81
C GLY A 204 3.14 -12.25 -13.76
N ILE A 205 3.34 -13.08 -12.74
CA ILE A 205 2.63 -14.37 -12.61
C ILE A 205 1.10 -14.22 -12.53
N ALA A 206 0.60 -13.11 -12.01
CA ALA A 206 -0.83 -12.87 -11.93
C ALA A 206 -1.44 -12.58 -13.31
N GLN A 207 -0.70 -11.94 -14.22
CA GLN A 207 -1.11 -11.73 -15.61
C GLN A 207 -1.09 -13.04 -16.39
N VAL A 208 -0.04 -13.84 -16.23
CA VAL A 208 0.05 -15.20 -16.84
C VAL A 208 -1.09 -16.08 -16.34
N ALA A 209 -1.39 -16.08 -15.03
CA ALA A 209 -2.49 -16.84 -14.45
C ALA A 209 -3.86 -16.41 -15.03
N LYS A 210 -4.07 -15.12 -15.19
CA LYS A 210 -5.27 -14.54 -15.82
C LYS A 210 -5.40 -14.98 -17.29
N GLY A 211 -4.29 -14.96 -18.03
CA GLY A 211 -4.24 -15.42 -19.45
C GLY A 211 -4.66 -16.89 -19.64
N VAL A 212 -4.51 -17.74 -18.63
CA VAL A 212 -4.98 -19.14 -18.64
C VAL A 212 -6.32 -19.33 -17.90
N GLY A 213 -7.04 -18.25 -17.59
CA GLY A 213 -8.39 -18.28 -17.04
C GLY A 213 -8.46 -18.41 -15.50
N ILE A 214 -7.35 -18.23 -14.81
CA ILE A 214 -7.35 -18.16 -13.33
C ILE A 214 -7.72 -16.74 -12.90
N ARG A 215 -8.64 -16.62 -11.95
CA ARG A 215 -9.03 -15.32 -11.38
C ARG A 215 -7.97 -14.85 -10.38
N SER A 216 -6.90 -14.25 -10.90
CA SER A 216 -5.80 -13.70 -10.09
C SER A 216 -6.13 -12.34 -9.45
N GLY A 217 -7.14 -11.65 -9.96
CA GLY A 217 -7.43 -10.25 -9.60
C GLY A 217 -6.46 -9.25 -10.22
N ALA A 218 -5.55 -9.70 -11.11
CA ALA A 218 -4.65 -8.81 -11.83
C ALA A 218 -5.42 -7.80 -12.69
N THR A 219 -4.89 -6.60 -12.78
CA THR A 219 -5.45 -5.49 -13.58
C THR A 219 -5.50 -5.80 -15.07
N ASP A 220 -6.33 -5.06 -15.81
CA ASP A 220 -6.39 -5.06 -17.28
C ASP A 220 -5.73 -3.79 -17.87
N ALA A 221 -5.33 -2.84 -17.04
CA ALA A 221 -4.79 -1.56 -17.45
C ALA A 221 -3.30 -1.42 -17.04
N LEU A 222 -2.52 -0.78 -17.89
CA LEU A 222 -1.19 -0.30 -17.52
C LEU A 222 -1.33 0.77 -16.42
N LEU A 223 -0.33 0.89 -15.58
CA LEU A 223 -0.22 2.03 -14.70
C LEU A 223 -0.32 3.33 -15.51
N PRO A 224 -0.95 4.40 -14.99
CA PRO A 224 -0.95 5.71 -15.62
C PRO A 224 0.46 6.17 -16.04
N GLU A 225 0.58 6.83 -17.20
CA GLU A 225 1.87 7.21 -17.80
C GLU A 225 2.74 8.09 -16.88
N GLU A 226 2.12 8.85 -16.02
CA GLU A 226 2.80 9.70 -15.04
C GLU A 226 3.66 8.94 -14.02
N TRP A 227 3.36 7.66 -13.76
CA TRP A 227 4.17 6.81 -12.88
C TRP A 227 5.51 6.41 -13.49
N ALA A 228 5.64 6.46 -14.83
CA ALA A 228 6.86 6.09 -15.55
C ALA A 228 8.11 6.89 -15.11
N SER A 229 7.92 8.06 -14.54
CA SER A 229 9.02 8.93 -14.08
C SER A 229 9.39 8.77 -12.62
N VAL A 230 8.55 8.11 -11.80
CA VAL A 230 8.70 8.08 -10.34
C VAL A 230 8.62 6.68 -9.72
N ILE A 231 8.10 5.68 -10.43
CA ILE A 231 8.01 4.30 -9.93
C ILE A 231 9.06 3.41 -10.62
N ILE A 232 9.93 2.83 -9.82
CA ILE A 232 10.96 1.88 -10.24
C ILE A 232 10.36 0.47 -10.24
N ASP A 233 10.56 -0.29 -11.34
CA ASP A 233 10.28 -1.72 -11.42
C ASP A 233 11.59 -2.51 -11.21
N ALA A 234 11.71 -3.13 -10.05
CA ALA A 234 12.83 -4.00 -9.71
C ALA A 234 12.42 -5.47 -9.95
N CYS A 235 12.58 -5.93 -11.19
CA CYS A 235 12.27 -7.29 -11.61
C CYS A 235 13.52 -7.98 -12.15
N ALA A 236 14.10 -8.91 -11.37
CA ALA A 236 15.29 -9.65 -11.75
C ALA A 236 14.99 -10.68 -12.88
N ASP A 237 15.96 -10.86 -13.79
CA ASP A 237 15.84 -11.87 -14.85
C ASP A 237 15.69 -13.28 -14.24
N GLY A 238 14.68 -14.02 -14.70
CA GLY A 238 14.36 -15.35 -14.19
C GLY A 238 13.61 -15.39 -12.87
N ASP A 239 13.16 -14.24 -12.35
CA ASP A 239 12.23 -14.19 -11.21
C ASP A 239 10.85 -14.76 -11.63
N VAL A 240 10.45 -15.85 -10.98
CA VAL A 240 9.19 -16.57 -11.27
C VAL A 240 7.93 -15.75 -10.96
N VAL A 241 8.04 -14.66 -10.22
CA VAL A 241 6.91 -13.83 -9.81
C VAL A 241 6.69 -12.70 -10.82
N CYS A 242 7.72 -11.93 -11.16
CA CYS A 242 7.59 -10.77 -12.04
C CYS A 242 8.02 -11.07 -13.51
N ALA A 243 8.78 -12.16 -13.76
CA ALA A 243 9.21 -12.60 -15.08
C ALA A 243 9.19 -14.14 -15.21
N PRO A 244 8.01 -14.79 -15.17
CA PRO A 244 7.87 -16.25 -15.10
C PRO A 244 8.12 -16.95 -16.44
N ASP A 245 9.22 -16.67 -17.14
CA ASP A 245 9.57 -17.23 -18.44
C ASP A 245 9.78 -18.76 -18.42
N SER A 246 10.03 -19.29 -17.23
CA SER A 246 10.05 -20.73 -16.99
C SER A 246 9.66 -21.04 -15.54
N LEU A 247 8.73 -21.96 -15.34
CA LEU A 247 8.33 -22.50 -14.03
C LEU A 247 9.45 -23.40 -13.46
N SER A 248 10.72 -22.99 -13.51
CA SER A 248 11.84 -23.73 -12.95
C SER A 248 12.04 -23.36 -11.48
N LEU A 249 12.33 -24.36 -10.63
CA LEU A 249 12.62 -24.16 -9.20
C LEU A 249 13.81 -23.20 -8.95
N ARG A 250 14.63 -22.93 -9.98
CA ARG A 250 15.75 -21.96 -9.90
C ARG A 250 15.29 -20.51 -9.80
N SER A 251 14.08 -20.23 -10.20
CA SER A 251 13.51 -18.88 -10.22
C SER A 251 13.07 -18.34 -8.85
N LEU A 252 12.92 -19.20 -7.83
CA LEU A 252 12.73 -18.75 -6.44
C LEU A 252 13.99 -18.09 -5.88
N ASP A 253 15.17 -18.56 -6.28
CA ASP A 253 16.43 -17.97 -5.84
C ASP A 253 16.54 -16.53 -6.36
N ALA A 254 16.16 -16.25 -7.62
CA ALA A 254 16.13 -14.91 -8.18
C ALA A 254 15.15 -14.01 -7.40
N HIS A 255 13.95 -14.52 -7.12
CA HIS A 255 12.95 -13.78 -6.35
C HIS A 255 13.40 -13.41 -4.91
N GLN A 256 14.29 -14.18 -4.34
CA GLN A 256 14.79 -14.01 -2.96
C GLN A 256 16.14 -13.29 -2.88
N SER A 257 16.76 -12.92 -4.02
CA SER A 257 18.11 -12.38 -4.08
C SER A 257 18.19 -10.87 -4.33
N TYR A 258 17.08 -10.15 -4.21
CA TYR A 258 17.06 -8.69 -4.33
C TYR A 258 17.92 -8.02 -3.26
N ASP A 259 18.67 -6.99 -3.68
CA ASP A 259 19.46 -6.14 -2.79
C ASP A 259 18.97 -4.68 -2.92
N ALA A 260 18.70 -4.04 -1.81
CA ALA A 260 18.26 -2.65 -1.77
C ALA A 260 19.29 -1.65 -2.32
N GLU A 261 20.54 -2.07 -2.45
CA GLU A 261 21.59 -1.26 -3.09
C GLU A 261 21.36 -1.07 -4.59
N ASP A 262 20.64 -2.00 -5.26
CA ASP A 262 20.45 -1.99 -6.71
C ASP A 262 19.63 -0.77 -7.20
N TRP A 263 18.72 -0.25 -6.39
CA TRP A 263 17.90 0.95 -6.71
C TRP A 263 18.18 2.15 -5.80
N ARG A 264 19.15 2.04 -4.90
CA ARG A 264 19.45 3.05 -3.88
C ARG A 264 19.70 4.45 -4.46
N VAL A 265 20.61 4.53 -5.41
CA VAL A 265 21.01 5.81 -6.03
C VAL A 265 19.86 6.41 -6.83
N GLU A 266 19.11 5.56 -7.55
CA GLU A 266 18.00 5.99 -8.37
C GLU A 266 16.82 6.49 -7.53
N LEU A 267 16.48 5.75 -6.47
CA LEU A 267 15.43 6.15 -5.54
C LEU A 267 15.75 7.49 -4.85
N LEU A 268 17.00 7.65 -4.38
CA LEU A 268 17.49 8.91 -3.79
C LEU A 268 17.38 10.07 -4.79
N GLY A 269 17.80 9.85 -6.04
CA GLY A 269 17.74 10.87 -7.09
C GLY A 269 16.29 11.33 -7.37
N LEU A 270 15.33 10.41 -7.35
CA LEU A 270 13.90 10.73 -7.49
C LEU A 270 13.39 11.58 -6.32
N VAL A 271 13.72 11.21 -5.08
CA VAL A 271 13.29 11.93 -3.88
C VAL A 271 13.92 13.32 -3.82
N SER A 272 15.20 13.45 -4.21
CA SER A 272 15.91 14.73 -4.22
C SER A 272 15.51 15.65 -5.36
N GLY A 273 14.71 15.17 -6.31
CA GLY A 273 14.32 15.94 -7.50
C GLY A 273 15.49 16.21 -8.46
N GLU A 274 16.58 15.46 -8.36
CA GLU A 274 17.71 15.55 -9.28
C GLU A 274 17.30 14.98 -10.63
N LYS A 275 16.98 15.87 -11.57
CA LYS A 275 16.75 15.47 -12.97
C LYS A 275 18.09 14.95 -13.50
N GLU A 276 18.12 13.70 -13.96
CA GLU A 276 19.23 13.23 -14.78
C GLU A 276 19.50 14.24 -15.90
N ASP A 277 20.62 14.95 -15.78
CA ASP A 277 21.15 15.75 -16.88
C ASP A 277 21.57 14.72 -17.95
N LYS A 278 20.69 14.40 -18.88
CA LYS A 278 21.00 13.59 -20.04
C LYS A 278 22.09 14.33 -20.79
N GLY A 279 23.34 14.03 -20.36
CA GLY A 279 24.56 14.56 -20.94
C GLY A 279 24.46 14.49 -22.45
N GLY A 280 24.34 15.66 -23.05
CA GLY A 280 24.26 15.81 -24.49
C GLY A 280 25.45 15.12 -25.14
N ALA A 281 25.21 13.97 -25.77
CA ALA A 281 26.07 13.47 -26.81
C ALA A 281 25.86 14.42 -28.00
N GLY A 282 26.52 15.57 -27.91
CA GLY A 282 26.68 16.52 -29.00
C GLY A 282 28.11 16.47 -29.46
N GLN A 283 28.33 15.97 -30.60
CA GLN A 283 29.19 16.34 -31.70
C GLN A 283 29.85 15.13 -32.34
#